data_b6acb2572e1f27f05e09b62ccad1b4ac
#
_entry.id   b6acb2572e1f27f05e09b62ccad1b4ac
#
_cell.length_a   1.000
_cell.length_b   1.000
_cell.length_c   1.000
_cell.angle_alpha   90.00
_cell.angle_beta   90.00
_cell.angle_gamma   90.00
#
_symmetry.space_group_name_H-M   'P 1'
#
loop_
_entity.id
_entity.type
_entity.pdbx_description
1 polymer ?
#
loop_
_entity_poly.entity_id
_entity_poly.type
_entity_poly.pdbx_seq_one_letter_code
_entity_poly.pdbx_strand_id
1 'polypeptide(L)'
;VKNNELILILDFGGQYNQLIARRVRECNVYSEVVPFDISIEKIKEKNPKGIIFTGGPASVYGENAPRCAEGIFELGIPVLGICYGMQLMTYTLGGNVARADKREYGTTDVSIDNSSLLFEGFENTNGFLMSHTDFVEKVPEGFKNIGHTTSCPNAAMENKERNLYGIQFHPEVNSSINGTQVIRNFLFNICKCSGDWIISSFVEESIAKLKEKIGDKKALCALSGGVDSSVAAVLLSRAIGKNLTCIFVDHGLLRKNEGDEVEEVFKNQDINFIRVNAKDRFLAKLAGVTDPERKRKIIGEEFIRVFEEEAKKIGTVDFLVQGTIYPDVIESGLGKSSVIKSHHNVGGLPDYVDFKEIVEPLRDLFKDEVRKTGLELGMPENLVFRQPFPGPGLAIRIIGDITEDKLTILQDADYIFREEIANAGLHKNINQYFAVLTNLKSVGVMGDERTYDYTVALRAVETTDFMTGVWSKIPYEVLEKVSSRIVNEVNHVNRVVYDITSKPPATIEWE
;
A
#
# COMPACT_ATOMS: atom_id res chain seq x y z
N VAL A 1 -10.46 17.37 3.36
CA VAL A 1 -9.09 17.89 3.40
C VAL A 1 -8.96 19.27 2.73
N LYS A 2 -10.00 20.12 2.88
CA LYS A 2 -10.04 21.42 2.18
C LYS A 2 -9.08 22.48 2.72
N ASN A 3 -8.45 22.28 3.86
CA ASN A 3 -7.66 23.31 4.54
C ASN A 3 -6.16 23.01 4.65
N ASN A 4 -5.68 21.86 4.14
CA ASN A 4 -4.27 21.53 4.24
C ASN A 4 -3.48 22.09 3.05
N GLU A 5 -2.22 22.41 3.31
CA GLU A 5 -1.27 22.78 2.26
C GLU A 5 -1.08 21.61 1.29
N LEU A 6 -1.33 21.84 0.02
CA LEU A 6 -1.39 20.80 -1.00
C LEU A 6 -0.16 20.83 -1.92
N ILE A 7 0.43 19.68 -2.16
CA ILE A 7 1.37 19.43 -3.27
C ILE A 7 0.67 18.59 -4.32
N LEU A 8 0.60 19.08 -5.56
CA LEU A 8 0.12 18.29 -6.69
C LEU A 8 1.27 17.47 -7.30
N ILE A 9 1.02 16.20 -7.57
CA ILE A 9 1.96 15.31 -8.21
C ILE A 9 1.37 14.90 -9.56
N LEU A 10 1.95 15.40 -10.65
CA LEU A 10 1.53 15.08 -12.00
C LEU A 10 2.15 13.76 -12.42
N ASP A 11 1.30 12.79 -12.75
CA ASP A 11 1.70 11.43 -13.10
C ASP A 11 1.96 11.29 -14.60
N PHE A 12 3.23 11.14 -14.97
CA PHE A 12 3.69 10.91 -16.34
C PHE A 12 3.88 9.41 -16.66
N GLY A 13 3.30 8.51 -15.88
CA GLY A 13 3.34 7.06 -16.09
C GLY A 13 4.58 6.38 -15.50
N GLY A 14 5.29 7.05 -14.62
CA GLY A 14 6.42 6.48 -13.89
C GLY A 14 5.97 5.50 -12.80
N GLN A 15 6.80 4.49 -12.52
CA GLN A 15 6.49 3.50 -11.49
C GLN A 15 6.64 4.01 -10.05
N TYR A 16 7.18 5.21 -9.83
CA TYR A 16 7.45 5.77 -8.50
C TYR A 16 6.52 6.92 -8.09
N ASN A 17 5.42 7.18 -8.84
CA ASN A 17 4.47 8.26 -8.55
C ASN A 17 3.87 8.17 -7.14
N GLN A 18 3.42 6.99 -6.73
CA GLN A 18 2.89 6.74 -5.39
C GLN A 18 3.96 6.95 -4.31
N LEU A 19 5.21 6.56 -4.61
CA LEU A 19 6.32 6.71 -3.67
C LEU A 19 6.68 8.18 -3.45
N ILE A 20 6.66 9.01 -4.50
CA ILE A 20 6.81 10.47 -4.38
C ILE A 20 5.72 11.04 -3.47
N ALA A 21 4.45 10.69 -3.71
CA ALA A 21 3.33 11.15 -2.90
C ALA A 21 3.49 10.75 -1.43
N ARG A 22 3.91 9.53 -1.17
CA ARG A 22 4.18 9.03 0.16
C ARG A 22 5.32 9.79 0.85
N ARG A 23 6.43 10.10 0.16
CA ARG A 23 7.53 10.89 0.72
C ARG A 23 7.10 12.31 1.13
N VAL A 24 6.22 12.93 0.33
CA VAL A 24 5.62 14.22 0.68
C VAL A 24 4.79 14.10 1.97
N ARG A 25 3.94 13.05 2.08
CA ARG A 25 3.14 12.78 3.29
C ARG A 25 3.98 12.46 4.53
N GLU A 26 5.09 11.75 4.36
CA GLU A 26 6.06 11.49 5.43
C GLU A 26 6.69 12.78 5.98
N CYS A 27 6.70 13.86 5.19
CA CYS A 27 7.08 15.20 5.62
C CYS A 27 5.92 16.02 6.24
N ASN A 28 4.80 15.39 6.56
CA ASN A 28 3.58 16.03 7.09
C ASN A 28 2.99 17.09 6.14
N VAL A 29 3.09 16.91 4.83
CA VAL A 29 2.46 17.75 3.82
C VAL A 29 1.47 16.91 3.01
N TYR A 30 0.26 17.43 2.79
CA TYR A 30 -0.75 16.73 2.01
C TYR A 30 -0.39 16.70 0.53
N SER A 31 -0.60 15.57 -0.14
CA SER A 31 -0.32 15.40 -1.57
C SER A 31 -1.45 14.70 -2.30
N GLU A 32 -1.67 15.09 -3.55
CA GLU A 32 -2.59 14.41 -4.47
C GLU A 32 -1.86 14.06 -5.77
N VAL A 33 -2.02 12.83 -6.23
CA VAL A 33 -1.58 12.39 -7.55
C VAL A 33 -2.68 12.69 -8.55
N VAL A 34 -2.34 13.38 -9.62
CA VAL A 34 -3.28 13.80 -10.67
C VAL A 34 -2.73 13.44 -12.05
N PRO A 35 -3.59 13.27 -13.08
CA PRO A 35 -3.13 13.04 -14.44
C PRO A 35 -2.24 14.19 -14.93
N PHE A 36 -1.25 13.86 -15.78
CA PHE A 36 -0.31 14.86 -16.34
C PHE A 36 -1.00 15.95 -17.16
N ASP A 37 -2.17 15.67 -17.71
CA ASP A 37 -2.99 16.57 -18.56
C ASP A 37 -4.05 17.36 -17.79
N ILE A 38 -3.93 17.44 -16.46
CA ILE A 38 -4.82 18.26 -15.63
C ILE A 38 -4.83 19.70 -16.13
N SER A 39 -6.03 20.30 -16.27
CA SER A 39 -6.17 21.66 -16.79
C SER A 39 -5.68 22.73 -15.78
N ILE A 40 -5.25 23.87 -16.32
CA ILE A 40 -4.79 25.02 -15.53
C ILE A 40 -5.87 25.51 -14.56
N GLU A 41 -7.14 25.51 -14.99
CA GLU A 41 -8.28 25.90 -14.16
C GLU A 41 -8.40 25.02 -12.93
N LYS A 42 -8.29 23.70 -13.09
CA LYS A 42 -8.32 22.75 -11.99
C LYS A 42 -7.13 22.88 -11.05
N ILE A 43 -5.94 23.19 -11.58
CA ILE A 43 -4.76 23.48 -10.74
C ILE A 43 -5.01 24.73 -9.89
N LYS A 44 -5.53 25.81 -10.50
CA LYS A 44 -5.87 27.06 -9.79
C LYS A 44 -6.96 26.83 -8.73
N GLU A 45 -7.98 26.04 -9.05
CA GLU A 45 -9.05 25.69 -8.09
C GLU A 45 -8.51 24.95 -6.88
N LYS A 46 -7.56 24.02 -7.10
CA LYS A 46 -6.90 23.27 -6.02
C LYS A 46 -5.92 24.11 -5.20
N ASN A 47 -5.44 25.21 -5.75
CA ASN A 47 -4.53 26.18 -5.11
C ASN A 47 -3.31 25.50 -4.40
N PRO A 48 -2.49 24.71 -5.09
CA PRO A 48 -1.38 23.98 -4.47
C PRO A 48 -0.23 24.94 -4.10
N LYS A 49 0.52 24.59 -3.06
CA LYS A 49 1.76 25.24 -2.64
C LYS A 49 2.93 24.91 -3.58
N GLY A 50 2.89 23.78 -4.24
CA GLY A 50 3.91 23.33 -5.17
C GLY A 50 3.41 22.20 -6.06
N ILE A 51 4.14 21.95 -7.14
CA ILE A 51 3.84 20.90 -8.11
C ILE A 51 5.09 20.04 -8.30
N ILE A 52 4.91 18.72 -8.30
CA ILE A 52 5.99 17.76 -8.62
C ILE A 52 5.60 17.03 -9.91
N PHE A 53 6.49 17.03 -10.89
CA PHE A 53 6.37 16.21 -12.10
C PHE A 53 7.12 14.91 -11.87
N THR A 54 6.47 13.79 -12.06
CA THR A 54 7.09 12.47 -11.86
C THR A 54 8.04 12.10 -12.99
N GLY A 55 8.80 11.02 -12.79
CA GLY A 55 9.44 10.29 -13.88
C GLY A 55 8.42 9.67 -14.82
N GLY A 56 8.88 9.15 -15.94
CA GLY A 56 8.05 8.43 -16.91
C GLY A 56 8.92 7.63 -17.91
N PRO A 57 8.33 6.62 -18.57
CA PRO A 57 9.07 5.75 -19.50
C PRO A 57 9.28 6.37 -20.88
N ALA A 58 8.61 7.48 -21.19
CA ALA A 58 8.61 8.09 -22.51
C ALA A 58 9.85 8.99 -22.74
N SER A 59 10.22 9.18 -24.00
CA SER A 59 11.11 10.27 -24.41
C SER A 59 10.29 11.51 -24.73
N VAL A 60 10.79 12.68 -24.37
CA VAL A 60 10.13 13.98 -24.67
C VAL A 60 9.96 14.24 -26.17
N TYR A 61 10.67 13.52 -27.03
CA TYR A 61 10.56 13.59 -28.49
C TYR A 61 9.60 12.57 -29.11
N GLY A 62 9.00 11.69 -28.30
CA GLY A 62 8.04 10.70 -28.78
C GLY A 62 6.76 11.34 -29.30
N GLU A 63 6.16 10.77 -30.36
CA GLU A 63 4.90 11.28 -30.95
C GLU A 63 3.76 11.36 -29.93
N ASN A 64 3.69 10.39 -29.00
CA ASN A 64 2.69 10.30 -27.94
C ASN A 64 3.27 10.63 -26.55
N ALA A 65 4.35 11.43 -26.49
CA ALA A 65 4.95 11.80 -25.23
C ALA A 65 3.92 12.57 -24.34
N PRO A 66 3.74 12.17 -23.08
CA PRO A 66 2.83 12.86 -22.18
C PRO A 66 3.30 14.32 -21.97
N ARG A 67 2.40 15.27 -22.15
CA ARG A 67 2.65 16.71 -22.04
C ARG A 67 1.78 17.31 -20.95
N CYS A 68 2.35 18.21 -20.15
CA CYS A 68 1.58 19.01 -19.21
C CYS A 68 0.79 20.12 -19.94
N ALA A 69 -0.17 20.69 -19.24
CA ALA A 69 -0.95 21.82 -19.75
C ALA A 69 -0.04 23.01 -20.09
N GLU A 70 -0.32 23.66 -21.22
CA GLU A 70 0.38 24.87 -21.65
C GLU A 70 0.20 25.99 -20.59
N GLY A 71 1.27 26.71 -20.27
CA GLY A 71 1.25 27.78 -19.28
C GLY A 71 1.41 27.33 -17.81
N ILE A 72 1.64 26.04 -17.54
CA ILE A 72 1.80 25.56 -16.16
C ILE A 72 3.01 26.19 -15.44
N PHE A 73 4.08 26.49 -16.18
CA PHE A 73 5.29 27.14 -15.65
C PHE A 73 5.14 28.64 -15.43
N GLU A 74 4.05 29.26 -15.94
CA GLU A 74 3.70 30.68 -15.76
C GLU A 74 2.77 30.94 -14.57
N LEU A 75 2.34 29.88 -13.87
CA LEU A 75 1.43 29.99 -12.71
C LEU A 75 2.07 30.66 -11.48
N GLY A 76 3.40 30.80 -11.45
CA GLY A 76 4.12 31.28 -10.25
C GLY A 76 4.14 30.28 -9.09
N ILE A 77 3.70 29.06 -9.31
CA ILE A 77 3.73 27.97 -8.34
C ILE A 77 5.07 27.26 -8.46
N PRO A 78 5.80 26.97 -7.35
CA PRO A 78 7.03 26.20 -7.40
C PRO A 78 6.85 24.83 -8.08
N VAL A 79 7.77 24.46 -8.98
CA VAL A 79 7.74 23.18 -9.68
C VAL A 79 9.05 22.43 -9.51
N LEU A 80 8.97 21.14 -9.14
CA LEU A 80 10.08 20.20 -9.14
C LEU A 80 9.84 19.12 -10.22
N GLY A 81 10.69 19.08 -11.24
CA GLY A 81 10.68 18.00 -12.23
C GLY A 81 11.65 16.88 -11.85
N ILE A 82 11.18 15.63 -11.78
CA ILE A 82 11.99 14.44 -11.49
C ILE A 82 12.14 13.62 -12.77
N CYS A 83 13.37 13.32 -13.18
CA CYS A 83 13.70 12.47 -14.34
C CYS A 83 12.99 12.98 -15.63
N TYR A 84 11.96 12.27 -16.12
CA TYR A 84 11.14 12.74 -17.24
C TYR A 84 10.57 14.14 -17.02
N GLY A 85 10.13 14.45 -15.80
CA GLY A 85 9.59 15.78 -15.44
C GLY A 85 10.61 16.90 -15.63
N MET A 86 11.89 16.67 -15.31
CA MET A 86 12.98 17.61 -15.62
C MET A 86 13.19 17.77 -17.12
N GLN A 87 13.21 16.66 -17.86
CA GLN A 87 13.38 16.66 -19.30
C GLN A 87 12.23 17.39 -20.00
N LEU A 88 10.99 17.16 -19.57
CA LEU A 88 9.81 17.84 -20.09
C LEU A 88 9.87 19.35 -19.84
N MET A 89 10.24 19.77 -18.62
CA MET A 89 10.45 21.17 -18.28
C MET A 89 11.51 21.80 -19.20
N THR A 90 12.65 21.12 -19.37
CA THR A 90 13.72 21.57 -20.26
C THR A 90 13.25 21.73 -21.70
N TYR A 91 12.56 20.73 -22.23
CA TYR A 91 12.05 20.76 -23.62
C TYR A 91 11.03 21.88 -23.81
N THR A 92 10.10 22.03 -22.87
CA THR A 92 9.03 23.04 -22.96
C THR A 92 9.56 24.48 -22.89
N LEU A 93 10.63 24.70 -22.12
CA LEU A 93 11.23 26.02 -21.90
C LEU A 93 12.40 26.34 -22.84
N GLY A 94 12.61 25.52 -23.89
CA GLY A 94 13.56 25.80 -24.97
C GLY A 94 15.01 25.37 -24.69
N GLY A 95 15.24 24.51 -23.73
CA GLY A 95 16.51 23.81 -23.54
C GLY A 95 16.65 22.63 -24.52
N ASN A 96 17.68 21.79 -24.32
CA ASN A 96 17.92 20.61 -25.14
C ASN A 96 18.02 19.33 -24.30
N VAL A 97 17.33 18.29 -24.75
CA VAL A 97 17.41 16.92 -24.19
C VAL A 97 18.06 16.04 -25.25
N ALA A 98 19.04 15.26 -24.88
CA ALA A 98 19.75 14.37 -25.79
C ALA A 98 19.66 12.92 -25.31
N ARG A 99 19.85 11.99 -26.23
CA ARG A 99 19.95 10.57 -25.88
C ARG A 99 21.40 10.26 -25.52
N ALA A 100 21.60 9.60 -24.38
CA ALA A 100 22.91 9.24 -23.92
C ALA A 100 23.50 8.05 -24.73
N ASP A 101 24.80 8.13 -25.03
CA ASP A 101 25.56 6.99 -25.60
C ASP A 101 25.68 5.87 -24.56
N LYS A 102 25.84 6.23 -23.32
CA LYS A 102 25.88 5.31 -22.16
C LYS A 102 24.74 5.61 -21.21
N ARG A 103 23.96 4.60 -20.94
CA ARG A 103 22.85 4.67 -19.99
C ARG A 103 23.38 4.75 -18.55
N GLU A 104 22.69 5.49 -17.67
CA GLU A 104 22.97 5.49 -16.25
C GLU A 104 21.86 4.76 -15.49
N TYR A 105 22.22 3.62 -14.88
CA TYR A 105 21.34 2.83 -14.04
C TYR A 105 22.07 2.45 -12.75
N GLY A 106 21.42 2.67 -11.61
CA GLY A 106 21.95 2.38 -10.29
C GLY A 106 22.35 3.63 -9.50
N THR A 107 22.86 3.43 -8.30
CA THR A 107 23.31 4.54 -7.46
C THR A 107 24.60 5.13 -8.03
N THR A 108 24.56 6.43 -8.30
CA THR A 108 25.67 7.19 -8.92
C THR A 108 25.98 8.40 -8.06
N ASP A 109 27.27 8.70 -7.90
CA ASP A 109 27.72 9.91 -7.21
C ASP A 109 27.42 11.14 -8.09
N VAL A 110 26.60 12.03 -7.56
CA VAL A 110 26.23 13.30 -8.18
C VAL A 110 26.97 14.44 -7.44
N SER A 111 27.74 15.21 -8.18
CA SER A 111 28.31 16.47 -7.67
C SER A 111 27.20 17.52 -7.68
N ILE A 112 26.95 18.16 -6.53
CA ILE A 112 25.87 19.10 -6.33
C ILE A 112 26.36 20.45 -5.79
N ASP A 113 25.68 21.51 -6.17
CA ASP A 113 25.86 22.86 -5.61
C ASP A 113 24.99 23.01 -4.35
N ASN A 114 25.59 22.83 -3.18
CA ASN A 114 24.89 22.90 -1.90
C ASN A 114 24.50 24.33 -1.47
N SER A 115 24.83 25.34 -2.26
CA SER A 115 24.28 26.71 -2.11
C SER A 115 22.86 26.86 -2.65
N SER A 116 22.36 25.85 -3.38
CA SER A 116 20.94 25.78 -3.78
C SER A 116 20.07 25.42 -2.58
N LEU A 117 18.90 26.07 -2.47
CA LEU A 117 17.91 25.72 -1.46
C LEU A 117 17.43 24.27 -1.56
N LEU A 118 17.50 23.67 -2.75
CA LEU A 118 17.13 22.28 -2.97
C LEU A 118 18.12 21.30 -2.31
N PHE A 119 19.40 21.69 -2.22
CA PHE A 119 20.48 20.87 -1.66
C PHE A 119 21.04 21.39 -0.32
N GLU A 120 20.26 22.23 0.35
CA GLU A 120 20.66 22.70 1.68
C GLU A 120 20.85 21.52 2.64
N GLY A 121 22.00 21.52 3.33
CA GLY A 121 22.39 20.48 4.28
C GLY A 121 23.05 19.25 3.66
N PHE A 122 23.30 19.26 2.34
CA PHE A 122 24.08 18.21 1.67
C PHE A 122 25.58 18.58 1.58
N GLU A 123 26.40 17.55 1.48
CA GLU A 123 27.80 17.71 1.04
C GLU A 123 27.84 17.89 -0.48
N ASN A 124 29.00 18.26 -1.03
CA ASN A 124 29.17 18.54 -2.46
C ASN A 124 29.01 17.30 -3.36
N THR A 125 28.97 16.11 -2.80
CA THR A 125 28.76 14.84 -3.54
C THR A 125 27.82 13.96 -2.76
N ASN A 126 26.84 13.36 -3.44
CA ASN A 126 25.89 12.44 -2.83
C ASN A 126 25.47 11.34 -3.80
N GLY A 127 25.25 10.13 -3.29
CA GLY A 127 24.80 8.97 -4.07
C GLY A 127 23.31 8.99 -4.29
N PHE A 128 22.87 9.15 -5.54
CA PHE A 128 21.46 9.09 -5.94
C PHE A 128 21.19 8.01 -6.97
N LEU A 129 19.99 7.45 -6.97
CA LEU A 129 19.57 6.49 -8.00
C LEU A 129 19.36 7.21 -9.34
N MET A 130 20.15 6.82 -10.34
CA MET A 130 19.94 7.16 -11.73
C MET A 130 19.18 6.02 -12.45
N SER A 131 18.23 6.39 -13.28
CA SER A 131 17.46 5.43 -14.12
C SER A 131 16.98 6.13 -15.39
N HIS A 132 17.90 6.44 -16.31
CA HIS A 132 17.57 7.18 -17.52
C HIS A 132 18.42 6.81 -18.74
N THR A 133 17.85 7.06 -19.92
CA THR A 133 18.52 6.97 -21.22
C THR A 133 18.72 8.35 -21.82
N ASP A 134 17.72 9.24 -21.67
CA ASP A 134 17.76 10.62 -22.13
C ASP A 134 18.24 11.51 -20.98
N PHE A 135 18.94 12.59 -21.28
CA PHE A 135 19.47 13.54 -20.31
C PHE A 135 19.39 14.99 -20.81
N VAL A 136 19.39 15.95 -19.91
CA VAL A 136 19.45 17.36 -20.25
C VAL A 136 20.86 17.74 -20.72
N GLU A 137 21.03 17.99 -22.02
CA GLU A 137 22.29 18.42 -22.60
C GLU A 137 22.51 19.93 -22.37
N LYS A 138 21.45 20.73 -22.58
CA LYS A 138 21.50 22.18 -22.40
C LYS A 138 20.29 22.64 -21.58
N VAL A 139 20.54 23.30 -20.45
CA VAL A 139 19.47 23.90 -19.64
C VAL A 139 18.81 25.07 -20.39
N PRO A 140 17.53 25.37 -20.12
CA PRO A 140 16.84 26.51 -20.69
C PRO A 140 17.47 27.86 -20.26
N GLU A 141 17.18 28.92 -21.00
CA GLU A 141 17.61 30.28 -20.63
C GLU A 141 17.12 30.66 -19.23
N GLY A 142 17.98 31.28 -18.43
CA GLY A 142 17.69 31.65 -17.04
C GLY A 142 17.84 30.53 -16.02
N PHE A 143 18.15 29.31 -16.46
CA PHE A 143 18.46 28.20 -15.55
C PHE A 143 19.95 28.09 -15.27
N LYS A 144 20.29 27.72 -14.04
CA LYS A 144 21.62 27.38 -13.58
C LYS A 144 21.73 25.87 -13.40
N ASN A 145 22.84 25.27 -13.85
CA ASN A 145 23.22 23.92 -13.44
C ASN A 145 23.57 23.90 -11.97
N ILE A 146 22.97 23.00 -11.20
CA ILE A 146 23.23 22.81 -9.76
C ILE A 146 23.62 21.36 -9.43
N GLY A 147 23.84 20.51 -10.44
CA GLY A 147 24.32 19.14 -10.24
C GLY A 147 24.72 18.44 -11.53
N HIS A 148 25.77 17.62 -11.46
CA HIS A 148 26.27 16.85 -12.61
C HIS A 148 26.88 15.52 -12.16
N THR A 149 26.98 14.58 -13.11
CA THR A 149 27.81 13.37 -13.03
C THR A 149 28.87 13.39 -14.13
N THR A 150 29.66 12.33 -14.22
CA THR A 150 30.63 12.19 -15.31
C THR A 150 29.97 12.01 -16.68
N SER A 151 28.75 11.46 -16.73
CA SER A 151 28.00 11.15 -17.96
C SER A 151 26.74 11.99 -18.14
N CYS A 152 26.27 12.67 -17.10
CA CYS A 152 25.11 13.57 -17.16
C CYS A 152 25.55 15.00 -16.77
N PRO A 153 25.81 15.89 -17.74
CA PRO A 153 26.34 17.23 -17.48
C PRO A 153 25.37 18.12 -16.72
N ASN A 154 24.06 17.85 -16.81
CA ASN A 154 23.02 18.56 -16.07
C ASN A 154 22.13 17.57 -15.34
N ALA A 155 22.62 17.03 -14.24
CA ALA A 155 21.85 16.12 -13.39
C ALA A 155 20.88 16.86 -12.47
N ALA A 156 21.08 18.17 -12.27
CA ALA A 156 20.16 19.04 -11.57
C ALA A 156 20.25 20.49 -12.08
N MET A 157 19.12 21.19 -12.09
CA MET A 157 19.03 22.56 -12.56
C MET A 157 18.02 23.37 -11.73
N GLU A 158 18.20 24.69 -11.66
CA GLU A 158 17.29 25.61 -11.00
C GLU A 158 17.10 26.92 -11.77
N ASN A 159 15.90 27.49 -11.69
CA ASN A 159 15.62 28.89 -11.95
C ASN A 159 14.98 29.49 -10.68
N LYS A 160 15.78 30.17 -9.86
CA LYS A 160 15.33 30.70 -8.57
C LYS A 160 14.25 31.78 -8.69
N GLU A 161 14.31 32.59 -9.74
CA GLU A 161 13.35 33.69 -9.95
C GLU A 161 11.94 33.16 -10.24
N ARG A 162 11.86 32.02 -10.93
CA ARG A 162 10.60 31.36 -11.30
C ARG A 162 10.22 30.22 -10.36
N ASN A 163 11.04 29.88 -9.37
CA ASN A 163 10.90 28.72 -8.48
C ASN A 163 10.75 27.39 -9.25
N LEU A 164 11.53 27.22 -10.32
CA LEU A 164 11.55 26.01 -11.13
C LEU A 164 12.83 25.21 -10.87
N TYR A 165 12.68 23.94 -10.55
CA TYR A 165 13.75 23.02 -10.18
C TYR A 165 13.61 21.73 -10.97
N GLY A 166 14.73 21.13 -11.37
CA GLY A 166 14.75 19.86 -12.07
C GLY A 166 15.89 18.98 -11.57
N ILE A 167 15.63 17.68 -11.43
CA ILE A 167 16.61 16.67 -11.06
C ILE A 167 16.44 15.45 -11.97
N GLN A 168 17.54 14.86 -12.40
CA GLN A 168 17.53 13.68 -13.28
C GLN A 168 17.40 12.38 -12.48
N PHE A 169 17.82 12.37 -11.23
CA PHE A 169 17.80 11.24 -10.33
C PHE A 169 16.47 11.12 -9.58
N HIS A 170 16.28 9.97 -8.92
CA HIS A 170 15.08 9.62 -8.17
C HIS A 170 15.31 9.75 -6.65
N PRO A 171 14.94 10.88 -6.02
CA PRO A 171 15.13 11.10 -4.58
C PRO A 171 14.17 10.28 -3.72
N GLU A 172 13.05 9.81 -4.29
CA GLU A 172 11.98 9.11 -3.60
C GLU A 172 12.32 7.68 -3.19
N VAL A 173 13.31 7.05 -3.84
CA VAL A 173 13.66 5.64 -3.62
C VAL A 173 14.69 5.47 -2.50
N ASN A 174 14.65 4.32 -1.82
CA ASN A 174 15.53 4.03 -0.69
C ASN A 174 17.02 3.92 -1.05
N SER A 175 17.35 3.63 -2.30
CA SER A 175 18.73 3.57 -2.79
C SER A 175 19.38 4.95 -3.02
N SER A 176 18.59 6.02 -2.99
CA SER A 176 19.10 7.39 -2.97
C SER A 176 19.46 7.81 -1.56
N ILE A 177 20.76 8.06 -1.31
CA ILE A 177 21.25 8.44 0.01
C ILE A 177 20.67 9.82 0.37
N ASN A 178 19.98 9.92 1.51
CA ASN A 178 19.29 11.13 1.95
C ASN A 178 18.30 11.72 0.92
N GLY A 179 17.78 10.91 -0.02
CA GLY A 179 16.88 11.39 -1.08
C GLY A 179 15.65 12.14 -0.54
N THR A 180 15.06 11.67 0.56
CA THR A 180 13.93 12.36 1.21
C THR A 180 14.28 13.79 1.64
N GLN A 181 15.54 14.11 1.93
CA GLN A 181 15.95 15.48 2.27
C GLN A 181 15.81 16.45 1.08
N VAL A 182 15.99 15.99 -0.17
CA VAL A 182 15.75 16.80 -1.37
C VAL A 182 14.26 17.19 -1.46
N ILE A 183 13.37 16.20 -1.26
CA ILE A 183 11.91 16.46 -1.23
C ILE A 183 11.56 17.40 -0.08
N ARG A 184 12.11 17.18 1.11
CA ARG A 184 11.92 18.03 2.29
C ARG A 184 12.36 19.49 2.02
N ASN A 185 13.51 19.68 1.39
CA ASN A 185 14.00 21.02 1.02
C ASN A 185 13.06 21.70 0.01
N PHE A 186 12.55 20.96 -0.98
CA PHE A 186 11.55 21.51 -1.90
C PHE A 186 10.30 21.96 -1.15
N LEU A 187 9.77 21.13 -0.26
CA LEU A 187 8.54 21.44 0.49
C LEU A 187 8.70 22.64 1.43
N PHE A 188 9.75 22.67 2.22
CA PHE A 188 9.89 23.66 3.30
C PHE A 188 10.69 24.90 2.88
N ASN A 189 11.78 24.72 2.13
CA ASN A 189 12.64 25.86 1.74
C ASN A 189 12.12 26.60 0.50
N ILE A 190 11.45 25.88 -0.41
CA ILE A 190 10.99 26.46 -1.70
C ILE A 190 9.48 26.70 -1.66
N CYS A 191 8.66 25.69 -1.41
CA CYS A 191 7.19 25.81 -1.35
C CYS A 191 6.69 26.51 -0.07
N LYS A 192 7.54 26.66 0.95
CA LYS A 192 7.19 27.29 2.25
C LYS A 192 6.03 26.60 2.95
N CYS A 193 5.94 25.28 2.83
CA CYS A 193 4.96 24.50 3.60
C CYS A 193 5.28 24.54 5.09
N SER A 194 4.25 24.47 5.93
CA SER A 194 4.37 24.42 7.40
C SER A 194 4.38 23.02 7.97
N GLY A 195 3.88 22.02 7.20
CA GLY A 195 3.73 20.65 7.65
C GLY A 195 2.45 20.44 8.46
N ASP A 196 1.32 20.83 7.93
CA ASP A 196 0.00 20.84 8.59
C ASP A 196 -0.80 19.53 8.43
N TRP A 197 -0.25 18.54 7.72
CA TRP A 197 -0.88 17.24 7.57
C TRP A 197 -0.62 16.37 8.81
N ILE A 198 -1.56 16.41 9.77
CA ILE A 198 -1.48 15.72 11.06
C ILE A 198 -2.64 14.73 11.19
N ILE A 199 -2.34 13.48 11.55
CA ILE A 199 -3.35 12.40 11.61
C ILE A 199 -4.44 12.65 12.67
N SER A 200 -4.11 13.22 13.83
CA SER A 200 -5.14 13.56 14.82
C SER A 200 -6.16 14.57 14.27
N SER A 201 -5.71 15.60 13.58
CA SER A 201 -6.59 16.57 12.92
C SER A 201 -7.44 15.91 11.82
N PHE A 202 -6.84 15.00 11.04
CA PHE A 202 -7.60 14.22 10.05
C PHE A 202 -8.70 13.39 10.71
N VAL A 203 -8.43 12.73 11.83
CA VAL A 203 -9.42 11.94 12.57
C VAL A 203 -10.60 12.80 13.03
N GLU A 204 -10.32 13.93 13.67
CA GLU A 204 -11.36 14.85 14.16
C GLU A 204 -12.22 15.40 13.00
N GLU A 205 -11.59 15.89 11.94
CA GLU A 205 -12.31 16.39 10.76
C GLU A 205 -13.14 15.30 10.07
N SER A 206 -12.59 14.09 9.96
CA SER A 206 -13.29 12.98 9.32
C SER A 206 -14.53 12.57 10.13
N ILE A 207 -14.42 12.49 11.45
CA ILE A 207 -15.57 12.22 12.33
C ILE A 207 -16.66 13.30 12.14
N ALA A 208 -16.28 14.57 12.13
CA ALA A 208 -17.23 15.67 11.94
C ALA A 208 -17.94 15.61 10.58
N LYS A 209 -17.17 15.39 9.49
CA LYS A 209 -17.72 15.26 8.13
C LYS A 209 -18.63 14.04 7.97
N LEU A 210 -18.23 12.90 8.53
CA LEU A 210 -19.04 11.67 8.49
C LEU A 210 -20.34 11.85 9.28
N LYS A 211 -20.28 12.51 10.43
CA LYS A 211 -21.46 12.83 11.23
C LYS A 211 -22.43 13.75 10.48
N GLU A 212 -21.92 14.79 9.82
CA GLU A 212 -22.72 15.71 9.01
C GLU A 212 -23.34 14.99 7.79
N LYS A 213 -22.54 14.16 7.10
CA LYS A 213 -22.98 13.45 5.88
C LYS A 213 -24.03 12.39 6.15
N ILE A 214 -23.83 11.58 7.19
CA ILE A 214 -24.66 10.42 7.48
C ILE A 214 -25.84 10.81 8.38
N GLY A 215 -25.61 11.66 9.39
CA GLY A 215 -26.64 12.07 10.35
C GLY A 215 -27.26 10.87 11.06
N ASP A 216 -28.58 10.82 11.11
CA ASP A 216 -29.36 9.75 11.76
C ASP A 216 -29.63 8.54 10.86
N LYS A 217 -29.05 8.50 9.63
CA LYS A 217 -29.21 7.41 8.70
C LYS A 217 -28.36 6.21 9.06
N LYS A 218 -28.68 5.05 8.47
CA LYS A 218 -28.02 3.78 8.73
C LYS A 218 -26.88 3.52 7.74
N ALA A 219 -25.75 3.03 8.27
CA ALA A 219 -24.60 2.59 7.48
C ALA A 219 -24.28 1.12 7.76
N LEU A 220 -23.86 0.40 6.71
CA LEU A 220 -23.47 -1.00 6.75
C LEU A 220 -21.98 -1.12 6.37
N CYS A 221 -21.22 -1.86 7.16
CA CYS A 221 -19.80 -2.13 6.91
C CYS A 221 -19.53 -3.64 6.84
N ALA A 222 -18.90 -4.10 5.77
CA ALA A 222 -18.35 -5.44 5.70
C ALA A 222 -16.96 -5.46 6.35
N LEU A 223 -16.80 -6.23 7.44
CA LEU A 223 -15.51 -6.44 8.09
C LEU A 223 -14.83 -7.68 7.51
N SER A 224 -13.69 -7.48 6.87
CA SER A 224 -12.86 -8.58 6.37
C SER A 224 -11.84 -9.10 7.39
N GLY A 225 -11.81 -8.52 8.61
CA GLY A 225 -10.73 -8.75 9.57
C GLY A 225 -9.42 -8.02 9.25
N GLY A 226 -9.33 -7.34 8.10
CA GLY A 226 -8.19 -6.52 7.70
C GLY A 226 -8.14 -5.18 8.47
N VAL A 227 -6.95 -4.58 8.50
CA VAL A 227 -6.71 -3.30 9.18
C VAL A 227 -7.60 -2.19 8.64
N ASP A 228 -7.74 -2.08 7.30
CA ASP A 228 -8.45 -0.96 6.66
C ASP A 228 -9.94 -0.96 6.99
N SER A 229 -10.61 -2.10 6.82
CA SER A 229 -12.03 -2.23 7.18
C SER A 229 -12.26 -2.01 8.68
N SER A 230 -11.33 -2.44 9.52
CA SER A 230 -11.41 -2.26 10.97
C SER A 230 -11.23 -0.79 11.36
N VAL A 231 -10.26 -0.08 10.80
CA VAL A 231 -10.05 1.36 11.05
C VAL A 231 -11.23 2.17 10.53
N ALA A 232 -11.76 1.87 9.34
CA ALA A 232 -12.96 2.50 8.80
C ALA A 232 -14.16 2.34 9.74
N ALA A 233 -14.39 1.11 10.23
CA ALA A 233 -15.49 0.83 11.15
C ALA A 233 -15.36 1.56 12.50
N VAL A 234 -14.15 1.59 13.10
CA VAL A 234 -13.92 2.32 14.35
C VAL A 234 -14.07 3.83 14.15
N LEU A 235 -13.59 4.38 13.04
CA LEU A 235 -13.76 5.80 12.71
C LEU A 235 -15.24 6.16 12.57
N LEU A 236 -16.05 5.34 11.88
CA LEU A 236 -17.48 5.54 11.77
C LEU A 236 -18.21 5.35 13.10
N SER A 237 -17.77 4.40 13.94
CA SER A 237 -18.39 4.20 15.25
C SER A 237 -18.35 5.48 16.11
N ARG A 238 -17.25 6.26 16.00
CA ARG A 238 -17.11 7.55 16.66
C ARG A 238 -18.03 8.63 16.07
N ALA A 239 -18.37 8.51 14.79
CA ALA A 239 -19.21 9.50 14.10
C ALA A 239 -20.71 9.25 14.30
N ILE A 240 -21.17 8.00 14.17
CA ILE A 240 -22.60 7.65 14.07
C ILE A 240 -23.07 6.58 15.07
N GLY A 241 -22.18 6.02 15.88
CA GLY A 241 -22.54 5.07 16.95
C GLY A 241 -23.38 3.90 16.44
N LYS A 242 -24.49 3.63 17.11
CA LYS A 242 -25.45 2.52 16.82
C LYS A 242 -26.11 2.58 15.43
N ASN A 243 -25.96 3.67 14.70
CA ASN A 243 -26.40 3.73 13.31
C ASN A 243 -25.48 2.96 12.37
N LEU A 244 -24.30 2.50 12.85
CA LEU A 244 -23.40 1.61 12.13
C LEU A 244 -23.70 0.15 12.48
N THR A 245 -23.91 -0.68 11.45
CA THR A 245 -23.91 -2.14 11.56
C THR A 245 -22.70 -2.70 10.84
N CYS A 246 -21.92 -3.52 11.54
CA CYS A 246 -20.77 -4.22 10.98
C CYS A 246 -21.06 -5.71 10.89
N ILE A 247 -20.91 -6.29 9.70
CA ILE A 247 -21.02 -7.74 9.47
C ILE A 247 -19.62 -8.29 9.29
N PHE A 248 -19.24 -9.23 10.14
CA PHE A 248 -18.01 -10.01 10.03
C PHE A 248 -18.36 -11.45 9.65
N VAL A 249 -17.94 -11.86 8.47
CA VAL A 249 -18.15 -13.22 7.96
C VAL A 249 -16.96 -14.09 8.37
N ASP A 250 -17.19 -14.96 9.34
CA ASP A 250 -16.25 -16.01 9.72
C ASP A 250 -16.43 -17.24 8.80
N HIS A 251 -15.66 -17.24 7.74
CA HIS A 251 -15.66 -18.30 6.74
C HIS A 251 -14.85 -19.55 7.14
N GLY A 252 -14.30 -19.58 8.36
CA GLY A 252 -13.52 -20.69 8.88
C GLY A 252 -12.08 -20.81 8.33
N LEU A 253 -11.71 -20.01 7.33
CA LEU A 253 -10.38 -19.98 6.71
C LEU A 253 -9.47 -18.90 7.32
N LEU A 254 -9.84 -18.41 8.50
CA LEU A 254 -9.10 -17.41 9.25
C LEU A 254 -7.91 -18.07 9.97
N ARG A 255 -6.94 -17.25 10.39
CA ARG A 255 -5.89 -17.68 11.31
C ARG A 255 -6.49 -18.16 12.63
N LYS A 256 -5.73 -18.97 13.37
CA LYS A 256 -6.13 -19.41 14.71
C LYS A 256 -6.47 -18.20 15.59
N ASN A 257 -7.64 -18.23 16.23
CA ASN A 257 -8.20 -17.21 17.13
C ASN A 257 -8.54 -15.86 16.47
N GLU A 258 -8.33 -15.67 15.16
CA GLU A 258 -8.49 -14.37 14.50
C GLU A 258 -9.95 -13.84 14.59
N GLY A 259 -10.94 -14.70 14.45
CA GLY A 259 -12.35 -14.32 14.57
C GLY A 259 -12.69 -13.78 15.97
N ASP A 260 -12.16 -14.43 17.01
CA ASP A 260 -12.38 -14.02 18.40
C ASP A 260 -11.66 -12.72 18.73
N GLU A 261 -10.43 -12.53 18.19
CA GLU A 261 -9.68 -11.26 18.30
C GLU A 261 -10.44 -10.09 17.69
N VAL A 262 -11.03 -10.28 16.51
CA VAL A 262 -11.83 -9.26 15.83
C VAL A 262 -13.08 -8.94 16.65
N GLU A 263 -13.80 -9.96 17.12
CA GLU A 263 -15.00 -9.79 17.94
C GLU A 263 -14.70 -9.01 19.22
N GLU A 264 -13.61 -9.31 19.93
CA GLU A 264 -13.23 -8.63 21.17
C GLU A 264 -12.94 -7.13 20.95
N VAL A 265 -12.32 -6.77 19.81
CA VAL A 265 -12.08 -5.36 19.47
C VAL A 265 -13.40 -4.60 19.29
N PHE A 266 -14.38 -5.22 18.63
CA PHE A 266 -15.63 -4.55 18.30
C PHE A 266 -16.70 -4.64 19.40
N LYS A 267 -16.58 -5.59 20.32
CA LYS A 267 -17.50 -5.77 21.44
C LYS A 267 -17.65 -4.52 22.32
N ASN A 268 -16.60 -3.74 22.47
CA ASN A 268 -16.55 -2.54 23.28
C ASN A 268 -16.83 -1.25 22.48
N GLN A 269 -17.08 -1.35 21.16
CA GLN A 269 -17.44 -0.20 20.34
C GLN A 269 -18.96 0.03 20.37
N ASP A 270 -19.37 1.29 20.24
CA ASP A 270 -20.79 1.65 20.17
C ASP A 270 -21.36 1.40 18.77
N ILE A 271 -21.45 0.12 18.36
CA ILE A 271 -21.97 -0.32 17.05
C ILE A 271 -22.89 -1.54 17.20
N ASN A 272 -23.55 -1.89 16.10
CA ASN A 272 -24.18 -3.21 15.96
C ASN A 272 -23.17 -4.15 15.26
N PHE A 273 -22.58 -5.06 16.01
CA PHE A 273 -21.64 -6.05 15.47
C PHE A 273 -22.31 -7.41 15.30
N ILE A 274 -22.22 -7.97 14.10
CA ILE A 274 -22.78 -9.27 13.73
C ILE A 274 -21.65 -10.16 13.23
N ARG A 275 -21.32 -11.23 13.97
CA ARG A 275 -20.45 -12.30 13.50
C ARG A 275 -21.29 -13.42 12.90
N VAL A 276 -21.04 -13.74 11.64
CA VAL A 276 -21.70 -14.82 10.92
C VAL A 276 -20.77 -15.99 10.82
N ASN A 277 -21.05 -17.08 11.56
CA ASN A 277 -20.30 -18.33 11.40
C ASN A 277 -20.76 -19.05 10.13
N ALA A 278 -19.94 -19.05 9.11
CA ALA A 278 -20.21 -19.67 7.81
C ALA A 278 -19.21 -20.79 7.46
N LYS A 279 -18.37 -21.25 8.45
CA LYS A 279 -17.31 -22.25 8.24
C LYS A 279 -17.78 -23.47 7.43
N ASP A 280 -18.85 -24.12 7.87
CA ASP A 280 -19.33 -25.36 7.23
C ASP A 280 -19.77 -25.11 5.78
N ARG A 281 -20.37 -23.98 5.54
CA ARG A 281 -20.85 -23.56 4.22
C ARG A 281 -19.70 -23.37 3.22
N PHE A 282 -18.62 -22.70 3.66
CA PHE A 282 -17.42 -22.50 2.84
C PHE A 282 -16.67 -23.82 2.61
N LEU A 283 -16.47 -24.64 3.65
CA LEU A 283 -15.80 -25.92 3.52
C LEU A 283 -16.56 -26.87 2.59
N ALA A 284 -17.89 -26.92 2.65
CA ALA A 284 -18.69 -27.72 1.74
C ALA A 284 -18.53 -27.29 0.25
N LYS A 285 -18.41 -25.99 -0.01
CA LYS A 285 -18.19 -25.46 -1.37
C LYS A 285 -16.77 -25.72 -1.90
N LEU A 286 -15.79 -25.82 -1.00
CA LEU A 286 -14.38 -26.04 -1.32
C LEU A 286 -13.99 -27.52 -1.36
N ALA A 287 -14.91 -28.42 -1.01
CA ALA A 287 -14.63 -29.86 -1.00
C ALA A 287 -14.16 -30.36 -2.38
N GLY A 288 -12.95 -30.95 -2.43
CA GLY A 288 -12.31 -31.46 -3.64
C GLY A 288 -11.83 -30.38 -4.63
N VAL A 289 -11.83 -29.10 -4.26
CA VAL A 289 -11.30 -28.01 -5.09
C VAL A 289 -9.81 -27.84 -4.83
N THR A 290 -9.00 -28.06 -5.87
CA THR A 290 -7.53 -28.00 -5.78
C THR A 290 -6.92 -26.83 -6.56
N ASP A 291 -7.62 -26.27 -7.52
CA ASP A 291 -7.16 -25.14 -8.34
C ASP A 291 -7.24 -23.83 -7.55
N PRO A 292 -6.14 -23.06 -7.45
CA PRO A 292 -6.09 -21.84 -6.64
C PRO A 292 -7.06 -20.75 -7.08
N GLU A 293 -7.21 -20.52 -8.37
CA GLU A 293 -8.12 -19.50 -8.88
C GLU A 293 -9.57 -19.87 -8.64
N ARG A 294 -9.90 -21.17 -8.75
CA ARG A 294 -11.23 -21.66 -8.41
C ARG A 294 -11.53 -21.52 -6.92
N LYS A 295 -10.55 -21.80 -6.04
CA LYS A 295 -10.69 -21.51 -4.59
C LYS A 295 -11.02 -20.03 -4.35
N ARG A 296 -10.24 -19.11 -4.94
CA ARG A 296 -10.44 -17.66 -4.82
C ARG A 296 -11.83 -17.23 -5.25
N LYS A 297 -12.28 -17.73 -6.40
CA LYS A 297 -13.59 -17.41 -6.96
C LYS A 297 -14.73 -17.90 -6.08
N ILE A 298 -14.69 -19.16 -5.64
CA ILE A 298 -15.71 -19.73 -4.75
C ILE A 298 -15.80 -18.94 -3.45
N ILE A 299 -14.66 -18.63 -2.83
CA ILE A 299 -14.64 -17.91 -1.56
C ILE A 299 -15.20 -16.50 -1.73
N GLY A 300 -14.80 -15.78 -2.79
CA GLY A 300 -15.30 -14.45 -3.07
C GLY A 300 -16.81 -14.42 -3.32
N GLU A 301 -17.32 -15.31 -4.18
CA GLU A 301 -18.75 -15.40 -4.46
C GLU A 301 -19.57 -15.77 -3.22
N GLU A 302 -19.08 -16.71 -2.41
CA GLU A 302 -19.79 -17.16 -1.24
C GLU A 302 -19.80 -16.10 -0.13
N PHE A 303 -18.69 -15.37 0.02
CA PHE A 303 -18.61 -14.23 0.94
C PHE A 303 -19.67 -13.18 0.65
N ILE A 304 -19.84 -12.82 -0.63
CA ILE A 304 -20.86 -11.87 -1.07
C ILE A 304 -22.26 -12.38 -0.71
N ARG A 305 -22.57 -13.66 -1.01
CA ARG A 305 -23.88 -14.25 -0.72
C ARG A 305 -24.21 -14.23 0.76
N VAL A 306 -23.28 -14.62 1.61
CA VAL A 306 -23.46 -14.59 3.07
C VAL A 306 -23.69 -13.16 3.56
N PHE A 307 -22.90 -12.21 3.06
CA PHE A 307 -23.05 -10.80 3.40
C PHE A 307 -24.41 -10.25 2.98
N GLU A 308 -24.88 -10.55 1.75
CA GLU A 308 -26.20 -10.15 1.25
C GLU A 308 -27.35 -10.73 2.08
N GLU A 309 -27.26 -12.00 2.44
CA GLU A 309 -28.27 -12.68 3.27
C GLU A 309 -28.41 -12.00 4.64
N GLU A 310 -27.30 -11.62 5.25
CA GLU A 310 -27.31 -10.90 6.53
C GLU A 310 -27.77 -9.44 6.39
N ALA A 311 -27.32 -8.77 5.31
CA ALA A 311 -27.76 -7.39 5.03
C ALA A 311 -29.28 -7.30 4.82
N LYS A 312 -29.88 -8.28 4.16
CA LYS A 312 -31.35 -8.35 3.98
C LYS A 312 -32.11 -8.44 5.32
N LYS A 313 -31.55 -9.10 6.34
CA LYS A 313 -32.17 -9.19 7.67
C LYS A 313 -32.15 -7.85 8.40
N ILE A 314 -31.18 -6.99 8.11
CA ILE A 314 -31.04 -5.65 8.71
C ILE A 314 -32.08 -4.68 8.13
N GLY A 315 -32.54 -4.93 6.90
CA GLY A 315 -33.45 -4.08 6.17
C GLY A 315 -32.76 -2.93 5.43
N THR A 316 -33.45 -1.81 5.25
CA THR A 316 -32.93 -0.68 4.46
C THR A 316 -31.75 -0.03 5.14
N VAL A 317 -30.66 0.13 4.41
CA VAL A 317 -29.47 0.91 4.80
C VAL A 317 -29.24 2.02 3.78
N ASP A 318 -28.79 3.20 4.23
CA ASP A 318 -28.58 4.34 3.34
C ASP A 318 -27.17 4.35 2.76
N PHE A 319 -26.17 3.85 3.52
CA PHE A 319 -24.77 3.90 3.15
C PHE A 319 -24.10 2.54 3.27
N LEU A 320 -23.28 2.20 2.26
CA LEU A 320 -22.31 1.10 2.33
C LEU A 320 -20.91 1.68 2.62
N VAL A 321 -20.23 1.11 3.60
CA VAL A 321 -18.88 1.54 3.99
C VAL A 321 -17.84 0.63 3.36
N GLN A 322 -16.86 1.22 2.69
CA GLN A 322 -15.71 0.51 2.13
C GLN A 322 -14.39 1.04 2.72
N GLY A 323 -13.47 0.13 2.97
CA GLY A 323 -12.12 0.43 3.47
C GLY A 323 -11.12 0.77 2.36
N THR A 324 -11.57 1.40 1.27
CA THR A 324 -10.70 1.85 0.17
C THR A 324 -9.64 2.82 0.69
N ILE A 325 -8.40 2.64 0.28
CA ILE A 325 -7.27 3.50 0.63
C ILE A 325 -6.69 4.20 -0.61
N TYR A 326 -5.83 5.19 -0.42
CA TYR A 326 -5.36 6.04 -1.50
C TYR A 326 -4.62 5.28 -2.63
N PRO A 327 -3.77 4.27 -2.38
CA PRO A 327 -3.21 3.44 -3.44
C PRO A 327 -4.25 2.78 -4.34
N ASP A 328 -5.36 2.27 -3.78
CA ASP A 328 -6.45 1.66 -4.55
C ASP A 328 -7.09 2.67 -5.52
N VAL A 329 -7.19 3.94 -5.08
CA VAL A 329 -7.72 5.03 -5.91
C VAL A 329 -6.80 5.34 -7.08
N ILE A 330 -5.47 5.40 -6.84
CA ILE A 330 -4.48 5.67 -7.87
C ILE A 330 -4.46 4.54 -8.90
N GLU A 331 -4.44 3.28 -8.46
CA GLU A 331 -4.43 2.08 -9.33
C GLU A 331 -5.71 1.95 -10.17
N SER A 332 -6.83 2.43 -9.64
CA SER A 332 -8.12 2.41 -10.34
C SER A 332 -8.20 3.40 -11.52
N GLY A 333 -7.21 4.27 -11.69
CA GLY A 333 -7.13 5.28 -12.76
C GLY A 333 -7.78 6.60 -12.37
N LEU A 334 -6.99 7.64 -12.38
CA LEU A 334 -7.33 9.02 -11.96
C LEU A 334 -8.29 9.78 -12.90
N GLY A 335 -9.18 9.12 -13.65
CA GLY A 335 -9.99 9.97 -14.50
C GLY A 335 -11.09 9.41 -15.39
N LYS A 336 -11.30 8.11 -15.51
CA LYS A 336 -12.28 7.62 -16.50
C LYS A 336 -13.29 6.58 -16.00
N SER A 337 -13.30 6.19 -14.75
CA SER A 337 -14.33 5.26 -14.25
C SER A 337 -14.45 5.29 -12.73
N SER A 338 -15.04 6.35 -12.20
CA SER A 338 -15.53 6.39 -10.82
C SER A 338 -16.67 5.38 -10.54
N VAL A 339 -16.99 4.53 -11.50
CA VAL A 339 -18.13 3.60 -11.43
C VAL A 339 -17.74 2.13 -11.56
N ILE A 340 -16.52 1.76 -12.00
CA ILE A 340 -16.27 0.39 -12.49
C ILE A 340 -15.26 -0.43 -11.68
N LYS A 341 -14.55 0.10 -10.69
CA LYS A 341 -13.60 -0.69 -9.89
C LYS A 341 -13.89 -0.72 -8.38
N SER A 342 -15.15 -0.82 -8.02
CA SER A 342 -15.58 -1.35 -6.73
C SER A 342 -15.33 -2.86 -6.56
N HIS A 343 -14.62 -3.50 -7.52
CA HIS A 343 -14.52 -4.96 -7.59
C HIS A 343 -13.31 -5.57 -6.87
N HIS A 344 -12.40 -4.79 -6.32
CA HIS A 344 -11.19 -5.37 -5.71
C HIS A 344 -11.26 -5.58 -4.19
N ASN A 345 -12.17 -4.92 -3.47
CA ASN A 345 -12.31 -5.10 -2.02
C ASN A 345 -13.47 -6.00 -1.57
N VAL A 346 -14.50 -6.13 -2.39
CA VAL A 346 -15.55 -7.15 -2.21
C VAL A 346 -15.87 -7.59 -3.63
N GLY A 347 -15.62 -8.82 -4.00
CA GLY A 347 -15.81 -9.32 -5.34
C GLY A 347 -17.27 -9.16 -5.83
N GLY A 348 -17.56 -8.00 -6.42
CA GLY A 348 -18.91 -7.56 -6.83
C GLY A 348 -19.65 -6.82 -5.72
N LEU A 349 -20.20 -5.65 -6.04
CA LEU A 349 -21.20 -5.03 -5.16
C LEU A 349 -22.44 -5.93 -5.13
N PRO A 350 -23.06 -6.09 -3.94
CA PRO A 350 -24.31 -6.85 -3.85
C PRO A 350 -25.38 -6.23 -4.75
N ASP A 351 -25.87 -6.96 -5.74
CA ASP A 351 -26.94 -6.49 -6.64
C ASP A 351 -28.26 -6.22 -5.91
N TYR A 352 -28.36 -6.59 -4.62
CA TYR A 352 -29.59 -6.62 -3.85
C TYR A 352 -29.59 -5.81 -2.55
N VAL A 353 -28.49 -5.12 -2.21
CA VAL A 353 -28.51 -4.17 -1.09
C VAL A 353 -28.83 -2.79 -1.63
N ASP A 354 -30.05 -2.32 -1.38
CA ASP A 354 -30.50 -0.99 -1.77
C ASP A 354 -29.86 0.06 -0.83
N PHE A 355 -28.71 0.61 -1.24
CA PHE A 355 -28.04 1.72 -0.58
C PHE A 355 -27.93 2.91 -1.53
N LYS A 356 -27.94 4.10 -0.98
CA LYS A 356 -27.92 5.35 -1.75
C LYS A 356 -26.53 5.74 -2.19
N GLU A 357 -25.54 5.49 -1.33
CA GLU A 357 -24.17 5.97 -1.54
C GLU A 357 -23.12 5.11 -0.82
N ILE A 358 -21.93 5.04 -1.40
CA ILE A 358 -20.75 4.42 -0.77
C ILE A 358 -20.00 5.49 0.01
N VAL A 359 -19.56 5.13 1.23
CA VAL A 359 -18.71 5.96 2.09
C VAL A 359 -17.34 5.30 2.21
N GLU A 360 -16.31 6.03 1.80
CA GLU A 360 -14.91 5.59 1.81
C GLU A 360 -14.08 6.51 2.72
N PRO A 361 -14.11 6.29 4.03
CA PRO A 361 -13.53 7.25 4.99
C PRO A 361 -11.99 7.32 4.96
N LEU A 362 -11.32 6.32 4.38
CA LEU A 362 -9.86 6.21 4.30
C LEU A 362 -9.31 6.47 2.90
N ARG A 363 -10.16 6.89 1.97
CA ARG A 363 -9.83 7.06 0.55
C ARG A 363 -8.59 7.94 0.29
N ASP A 364 -8.34 8.90 1.18
CA ASP A 364 -7.24 9.85 1.06
C ASP A 364 -5.97 9.42 1.80
N LEU A 365 -5.95 8.24 2.44
CA LEU A 365 -4.85 7.78 3.27
C LEU A 365 -4.01 6.69 2.62
N PHE A 366 -2.68 6.78 2.79
CA PHE A 366 -1.77 5.65 2.56
C PHE A 366 -1.88 4.62 3.69
N LYS A 367 -1.39 3.40 3.46
CA LYS A 367 -1.47 2.29 4.41
C LYS A 367 -0.84 2.59 5.78
N ASP A 368 0.27 3.28 5.80
CA ASP A 368 0.94 3.71 7.03
C ASP A 368 0.16 4.80 7.78
N GLU A 369 -0.52 5.70 7.04
CA GLU A 369 -1.44 6.70 7.62
C GLU A 369 -2.69 6.04 8.19
N VAL A 370 -3.23 5.00 7.54
CA VAL A 370 -4.34 4.20 8.09
C VAL A 370 -3.95 3.55 9.41
N ARG A 371 -2.73 3.00 9.50
CA ARG A 371 -2.21 2.45 10.77
C ARG A 371 -2.10 3.51 11.86
N LYS A 372 -1.53 4.67 11.55
CA LYS A 372 -1.47 5.81 12.49
C LYS A 372 -2.87 6.25 12.93
N THR A 373 -3.83 6.30 11.99
CA THR A 373 -5.25 6.57 12.28
C THR A 373 -5.84 5.55 13.25
N GLY A 374 -5.54 4.25 13.05
CA GLY A 374 -5.96 3.19 13.97
C GLY A 374 -5.42 3.38 15.39
N LEU A 375 -4.14 3.73 15.52
CA LEU A 375 -3.53 4.03 16.82
C LEU A 375 -4.18 5.26 17.49
N GLU A 376 -4.40 6.33 16.72
CA GLU A 376 -5.06 7.56 17.20
C GLU A 376 -6.49 7.27 17.70
N LEU A 377 -7.18 6.34 17.06
CA LEU A 377 -8.51 5.86 17.48
C LEU A 377 -8.46 4.91 18.69
N GLY A 378 -7.27 4.60 19.23
CA GLY A 378 -7.08 3.72 20.38
C GLY A 378 -7.20 2.23 20.07
N MET A 379 -7.04 1.83 18.81
CA MET A 379 -7.04 0.41 18.44
C MET A 379 -5.75 -0.30 18.92
N PRO A 380 -5.85 -1.59 19.32
CA PRO A 380 -4.69 -2.35 19.77
C PRO A 380 -3.60 -2.47 18.68
N GLU A 381 -2.33 -2.32 19.07
CA GLU A 381 -1.19 -2.41 18.14
C GLU A 381 -1.14 -3.71 17.35
N ASN A 382 -1.45 -4.84 17.97
CA ASN A 382 -1.47 -6.15 17.31
C ASN A 382 -2.50 -6.25 16.18
N LEU A 383 -3.59 -5.47 16.23
CA LEU A 383 -4.55 -5.38 15.14
C LEU A 383 -4.07 -4.39 14.06
N VAL A 384 -3.57 -3.22 14.47
CA VAL A 384 -3.13 -2.15 13.57
C VAL A 384 -1.90 -2.56 12.74
N PHE A 385 -0.94 -3.25 13.36
CA PHE A 385 0.28 -3.74 12.71
C PHE A 385 0.19 -5.18 12.21
N ARG A 386 -1.03 -5.74 12.18
CA ARG A 386 -1.25 -7.06 11.58
C ARG A 386 -0.70 -7.10 10.17
N GLN A 387 0.08 -8.15 9.87
CA GLN A 387 0.58 -8.37 8.52
C GLN A 387 -0.57 -8.62 7.54
N PRO A 388 -0.39 -8.29 6.24
CA PRO A 388 -1.40 -8.58 5.23
C PRO A 388 -1.88 -10.02 5.27
N PHE A 389 -3.18 -10.21 5.06
CA PHE A 389 -3.79 -11.52 4.98
C PHE A 389 -4.65 -11.58 3.73
N PRO A 390 -4.49 -12.58 2.88
CA PRO A 390 -5.20 -12.65 1.62
C PRO A 390 -6.70 -12.84 1.84
N GLY A 391 -7.54 -12.31 0.95
CA GLY A 391 -8.99 -12.45 1.02
C GLY A 391 -9.47 -13.90 1.10
N PRO A 392 -8.87 -14.86 0.35
CA PRO A 392 -9.20 -16.28 0.49
C PRO A 392 -8.74 -16.94 1.80
N GLY A 393 -8.07 -16.21 2.67
CA GLY A 393 -7.58 -16.72 3.94
C GLY A 393 -6.53 -17.83 3.78
N LEU A 394 -6.57 -18.80 4.69
CA LEU A 394 -5.67 -19.94 4.67
C LEU A 394 -5.91 -20.92 3.51
N ALA A 395 -6.98 -20.76 2.73
CA ALA A 395 -7.27 -21.64 1.61
C ALA A 395 -6.15 -21.71 0.56
N ILE A 396 -5.45 -20.57 0.33
CA ILE A 396 -4.33 -20.47 -0.62
C ILE A 396 -2.97 -20.78 0.03
N ARG A 397 -2.98 -21.23 1.26
CA ARG A 397 -1.81 -21.73 2.00
C ARG A 397 -1.92 -23.24 2.31
N ILE A 398 -2.98 -23.90 1.80
CA ILE A 398 -3.15 -25.34 1.78
C ILE A 398 -3.04 -25.79 0.33
N ILE A 399 -1.92 -26.39 -0.05
CA ILE A 399 -1.72 -26.90 -1.41
C ILE A 399 -2.65 -28.08 -1.65
N GLY A 400 -3.43 -28.00 -2.74
CA GLY A 400 -4.42 -29.02 -3.06
C GLY A 400 -5.79 -28.81 -2.40
N ASP A 401 -6.51 -29.88 -2.08
CA ASP A 401 -7.84 -29.83 -1.49
C ASP A 401 -7.82 -29.37 -0.02
N ILE A 402 -8.89 -28.74 0.40
CA ILE A 402 -9.06 -28.20 1.76
C ILE A 402 -9.96 -29.16 2.55
N THR A 403 -9.44 -29.62 3.70
CA THR A 403 -10.20 -30.37 4.69
C THR A 403 -10.09 -29.72 6.06
N GLU A 404 -10.99 -30.03 6.97
CA GLU A 404 -10.97 -29.47 8.33
C GLU A 404 -9.66 -29.84 9.07
N ASP A 405 -9.19 -31.09 8.91
CA ASP A 405 -7.93 -31.56 9.53
C ASP A 405 -6.74 -30.75 8.99
N LYS A 406 -6.63 -30.58 7.67
CA LYS A 406 -5.56 -29.78 7.04
C LYS A 406 -5.60 -28.33 7.50
N LEU A 407 -6.79 -27.75 7.63
CA LEU A 407 -6.96 -26.39 8.10
C LEU A 407 -6.49 -26.24 9.55
N THR A 408 -6.84 -27.18 10.43
CA THR A 408 -6.39 -27.20 11.83
C THR A 408 -4.87 -27.32 11.92
N ILE A 409 -4.27 -28.23 11.17
CA ILE A 409 -2.80 -28.39 11.09
C ILE A 409 -2.13 -27.08 10.69
N LEU A 410 -2.64 -26.43 9.65
CA LEU A 410 -2.06 -25.18 9.18
C LEU A 410 -2.26 -24.02 10.18
N GLN A 411 -3.44 -23.93 10.80
CA GLN A 411 -3.72 -22.90 11.82
C GLN A 411 -2.75 -23.02 13.00
N ASP A 412 -2.49 -24.23 13.47
CA ASP A 412 -1.58 -24.47 14.58
C ASP A 412 -0.13 -24.18 14.20
N ALA A 413 0.32 -24.64 13.03
CA ALA A 413 1.68 -24.40 12.55
C ALA A 413 1.94 -22.90 12.29
N ASP A 414 0.98 -22.20 11.67
CA ASP A 414 1.06 -20.75 11.41
C ASP A 414 1.07 -19.94 12.73
N TYR A 415 0.28 -20.37 13.70
CA TYR A 415 0.25 -19.74 15.02
C TYR A 415 1.61 -19.83 15.72
N ILE A 416 2.21 -21.02 15.77
CA ILE A 416 3.54 -21.23 16.36
C ILE A 416 4.59 -20.38 15.67
N PHE A 417 4.59 -20.36 14.33
CA PHE A 417 5.57 -19.57 13.58
C PHE A 417 5.42 -18.08 13.88
N ARG A 418 4.20 -17.53 13.86
CA ARG A 418 3.95 -16.13 14.17
C ARG A 418 4.32 -15.76 15.61
N GLU A 419 4.03 -16.63 16.55
CA GLU A 419 4.36 -16.45 17.96
C GLU A 419 5.90 -16.38 18.17
N GLU A 420 6.67 -17.29 17.59
CA GLU A 420 8.12 -17.28 17.71
C GLU A 420 8.79 -16.10 17.01
N ILE A 421 8.27 -15.66 15.87
CA ILE A 421 8.73 -14.43 15.22
C ILE A 421 8.47 -13.20 16.11
N ALA A 422 7.31 -13.15 16.77
CA ALA A 422 6.98 -12.06 17.69
C ALA A 422 7.86 -12.09 18.94
N ASN A 423 8.08 -13.27 19.55
CA ASN A 423 8.93 -13.46 20.71
C ASN A 423 10.40 -13.10 20.43
N ALA A 424 10.87 -13.33 19.21
CA ALA A 424 12.19 -12.92 18.75
C ALA A 424 12.30 -11.42 18.39
N GLY A 425 11.20 -10.65 18.47
CA GLY A 425 11.16 -9.23 18.11
C GLY A 425 11.29 -8.93 16.61
N LEU A 426 11.19 -9.95 15.75
CA LEU A 426 11.39 -9.85 14.30
C LEU A 426 10.15 -9.35 13.55
N HIS A 427 8.97 -9.37 14.17
CA HIS A 427 7.68 -9.02 13.57
C HIS A 427 7.61 -7.58 13.04
N LYS A 428 8.48 -6.68 13.49
CA LYS A 428 8.55 -5.29 13.01
C LYS A 428 9.38 -5.14 11.73
N ASN A 429 10.28 -6.07 11.47
CA ASN A 429 11.23 -6.00 10.35
C ASN A 429 10.80 -6.88 9.18
N ILE A 430 10.04 -7.94 9.43
CA ILE A 430 9.55 -8.87 8.40
C ILE A 430 8.14 -8.47 7.98
N ASN A 431 7.96 -8.11 6.71
CA ASN A 431 6.69 -7.59 6.22
C ASN A 431 5.59 -8.65 6.13
N GLN A 432 5.96 -9.89 5.76
CA GLN A 432 5.02 -11.00 5.67
C GLN A 432 5.72 -12.32 6.02
N TYR A 433 5.12 -13.11 6.89
CA TYR A 433 5.60 -14.42 7.32
C TYR A 433 4.42 -15.33 7.69
N PHE A 434 4.47 -16.57 7.24
CA PHE A 434 3.37 -17.52 7.39
C PHE A 434 3.83 -18.95 7.14
N ALA A 435 3.01 -19.93 7.58
CA ALA A 435 3.15 -21.32 7.24
C ALA A 435 2.31 -21.70 6.02
N VAL A 436 2.76 -22.71 5.27
CA VAL A 436 2.06 -23.33 4.15
C VAL A 436 2.00 -24.83 4.40
N LEU A 437 0.80 -25.41 4.34
CA LEU A 437 0.66 -26.87 4.37
C LEU A 437 0.83 -27.40 2.94
N THR A 438 1.98 -28.04 2.72
CA THR A 438 2.23 -28.72 1.45
C THR A 438 1.43 -30.03 1.39
N ASN A 439 1.10 -30.50 0.20
CA ASN A 439 0.47 -31.80 0.07
C ASN A 439 1.51 -32.96 0.08
N LEU A 440 2.77 -32.64 0.40
CA LEU A 440 3.86 -33.60 0.49
C LEU A 440 3.82 -34.31 1.84
N LYS A 441 3.85 -35.62 1.80
CA LYS A 441 4.10 -36.48 2.99
C LYS A 441 5.49 -37.08 2.91
N SER A 442 6.13 -37.15 4.05
CA SER A 442 7.49 -37.72 4.17
C SER A 442 7.58 -38.69 5.31
N VAL A 443 8.58 -39.56 5.19
CA VAL A 443 8.88 -40.52 6.26
C VAL A 443 9.58 -39.81 7.41
N GLY A 444 9.12 -40.07 8.62
CA GLY A 444 9.74 -39.64 9.87
C GLY A 444 9.88 -40.82 10.85
N VAL A 445 10.57 -40.56 11.95
CA VAL A 445 10.64 -41.49 13.11
C VAL A 445 10.25 -40.66 14.33
N MET A 446 9.17 -41.05 14.99
CA MET A 446 8.67 -40.35 16.17
C MET A 446 8.31 -41.42 17.23
N GLY A 447 8.91 -41.31 18.42
CA GLY A 447 8.67 -42.29 19.49
C GLY A 447 9.00 -43.74 19.11
N ASP A 448 10.11 -43.94 18.40
CA ASP A 448 10.57 -45.24 17.87
C ASP A 448 9.65 -45.86 16.79
N GLU A 449 8.61 -45.18 16.38
CA GLU A 449 7.72 -45.59 15.29
C GLU A 449 7.99 -44.83 14.00
N ARG A 450 7.78 -45.49 12.86
CA ARG A 450 7.88 -44.89 11.55
C ARG A 450 6.58 -44.14 11.23
N THR A 451 6.70 -42.85 10.94
CA THR A 451 5.54 -42.00 10.54
C THR A 451 5.58 -41.64 9.05
N TYR A 452 4.42 -41.28 8.49
CA TYR A 452 4.29 -40.81 7.13
C TYR A 452 3.31 -39.64 7.12
N ASP A 453 3.84 -38.44 7.42
CA ASP A 453 3.08 -37.24 7.75
C ASP A 453 3.45 -36.06 6.84
N TYR A 454 2.72 -34.96 7.00
CA TYR A 454 2.85 -33.75 6.17
C TYR A 454 4.17 -33.02 6.41
N THR A 455 4.58 -32.31 5.35
CA THR A 455 5.64 -31.32 5.38
C THR A 455 5.01 -29.93 5.41
N VAL A 456 5.39 -29.11 6.39
CA VAL A 456 5.03 -27.68 6.49
C VAL A 456 6.18 -26.85 5.92
N ALA A 457 5.86 -25.92 5.02
CA ALA A 457 6.81 -24.91 4.55
C ALA A 457 6.59 -23.60 5.29
N LEU A 458 7.69 -22.95 5.68
CA LEU A 458 7.68 -21.62 6.25
C LEU A 458 8.11 -20.62 5.18
N ARG A 459 7.42 -19.51 5.09
CA ARG A 459 7.70 -18.40 4.19
C ARG A 459 7.84 -17.10 4.98
N ALA A 460 8.92 -16.34 4.77
CA ALA A 460 9.08 -15.00 5.32
C ALA A 460 9.77 -14.09 4.31
N VAL A 461 9.22 -12.89 4.10
CA VAL A 461 9.64 -11.96 3.04
C VAL A 461 9.74 -10.55 3.60
N GLU A 462 10.84 -9.89 3.25
CA GLU A 462 11.07 -8.46 3.43
C GLU A 462 10.82 -7.76 2.10
N THR A 463 10.03 -6.70 2.12
CA THR A 463 9.63 -5.94 0.93
C THR A 463 9.29 -4.51 1.28
N THR A 464 9.44 -3.60 0.32
CA THR A 464 9.03 -2.20 0.46
C THR A 464 7.71 -1.89 -0.26
N ASP A 465 7.42 -2.61 -1.33
CA ASP A 465 6.34 -2.31 -2.27
C ASP A 465 5.44 -3.52 -2.63
N PHE A 466 5.75 -4.70 -2.11
CA PHE A 466 5.13 -5.98 -2.45
C PHE A 466 5.24 -6.41 -3.93
N MET A 467 5.86 -5.59 -4.78
CA MET A 467 6.17 -5.96 -6.17
C MET A 467 7.44 -6.81 -6.23
N THR A 468 8.46 -6.41 -5.46
CA THR A 468 9.69 -7.15 -5.26
C THR A 468 9.85 -7.52 -3.80
N GLY A 469 10.53 -8.62 -3.50
CA GLY A 469 10.77 -9.04 -2.14
C GLY A 469 11.94 -10.00 -2.02
N VAL A 470 12.64 -9.93 -0.91
CA VAL A 470 13.74 -10.83 -0.58
C VAL A 470 13.28 -11.73 0.57
N TRP A 471 13.64 -13.02 0.51
CA TRP A 471 13.39 -13.91 1.65
C TRP A 471 14.12 -13.39 2.90
N SER A 472 13.46 -13.42 4.05
CA SER A 472 14.01 -12.90 5.31
C SER A 472 15.03 -13.88 5.89
N LYS A 473 16.17 -13.38 6.37
CA LYS A 473 17.22 -14.19 7.02
C LYS A 473 16.90 -14.37 8.49
N ILE A 474 15.90 -15.20 8.78
CA ILE A 474 15.54 -15.54 10.16
C ILE A 474 16.73 -16.25 10.83
N PRO A 475 17.13 -15.87 12.07
CA PRO A 475 18.16 -16.59 12.83
C PRO A 475 17.89 -18.08 12.94
N TYR A 476 18.92 -18.89 12.79
CA TYR A 476 18.78 -20.37 12.81
C TYR A 476 18.20 -20.90 14.11
N GLU A 477 18.52 -20.29 15.25
CA GLU A 477 17.97 -20.63 16.56
C GLU A 477 16.46 -20.40 16.64
N VAL A 478 15.92 -19.40 15.93
CA VAL A 478 14.47 -19.17 15.83
C VAL A 478 13.84 -20.23 14.94
N LEU A 479 14.44 -20.53 13.78
CA LEU A 479 13.96 -21.58 12.87
C LEU A 479 13.99 -22.96 13.54
N GLU A 480 15.04 -23.28 14.30
CA GLU A 480 15.17 -24.52 15.08
C GLU A 480 14.02 -24.63 16.10
N LYS A 481 13.76 -23.57 16.85
CA LYS A 481 12.68 -23.52 17.83
C LYS A 481 11.31 -23.68 17.19
N VAL A 482 11.05 -22.97 16.08
CA VAL A 482 9.80 -23.09 15.31
C VAL A 482 9.61 -24.53 14.82
N SER A 483 10.65 -25.11 14.20
CA SER A 483 10.60 -26.47 13.67
C SER A 483 10.34 -27.49 14.78
N SER A 484 11.06 -27.38 15.90
CA SER A 484 10.89 -28.28 17.07
C SER A 484 9.46 -28.15 17.62
N ARG A 485 8.95 -26.97 17.81
CA ARG A 485 7.58 -26.76 18.30
C ARG A 485 6.52 -27.29 17.35
N ILE A 486 6.63 -26.99 16.04
CA ILE A 486 5.64 -27.48 15.07
C ILE A 486 5.60 -29.03 15.07
N VAL A 487 6.74 -29.69 15.03
CA VAL A 487 6.78 -31.16 15.01
C VAL A 487 6.25 -31.77 16.32
N ASN A 488 6.46 -31.11 17.46
CA ASN A 488 6.03 -31.64 18.77
C ASN A 488 4.58 -31.28 19.15
N GLU A 489 4.09 -30.14 18.71
CA GLU A 489 2.79 -29.56 19.12
C GLU A 489 1.69 -29.78 18.07
N VAL A 490 2.06 -29.95 16.79
CA VAL A 490 1.09 -30.07 15.68
C VAL A 490 1.04 -31.54 15.21
N ASN A 491 -0.10 -32.16 15.38
CA ASN A 491 -0.32 -33.53 14.93
C ASN A 491 -0.16 -33.66 13.40
N HIS A 492 0.31 -34.81 12.93
CA HIS A 492 0.46 -35.15 11.52
C HIS A 492 1.46 -34.27 10.74
N VAL A 493 2.45 -33.68 11.42
CA VAL A 493 3.57 -32.97 10.82
C VAL A 493 4.88 -33.57 11.33
N ASN A 494 5.73 -34.06 10.41
CA ASN A 494 7.04 -34.62 10.76
C ASN A 494 8.21 -33.89 10.08
N ARG A 495 7.94 -32.84 9.30
CA ARG A 495 8.99 -32.11 8.60
C ARG A 495 8.60 -30.63 8.41
N VAL A 496 9.60 -29.75 8.64
CA VAL A 496 9.50 -28.32 8.38
C VAL A 496 10.60 -27.92 7.39
N VAL A 497 10.26 -27.12 6.39
CA VAL A 497 11.20 -26.54 5.41
C VAL A 497 11.04 -25.03 5.37
N TYR A 498 12.10 -24.32 4.94
CA TYR A 498 12.07 -22.86 4.81
C TYR A 498 12.26 -22.45 3.35
N ASP A 499 11.36 -21.65 2.80
CA ASP A 499 11.42 -21.15 1.43
C ASP A 499 12.35 -19.93 1.34
N ILE A 500 13.48 -20.10 0.65
CA ILE A 500 14.54 -19.11 0.45
C ILE A 500 14.48 -18.46 -0.92
N THR A 501 13.34 -18.48 -1.59
CA THR A 501 13.19 -17.91 -2.94
C THR A 501 12.70 -16.47 -2.87
N SER A 502 13.40 -15.56 -3.57
CA SER A 502 13.00 -14.16 -3.67
C SER A 502 11.87 -13.94 -4.69
N LYS A 503 11.19 -12.80 -4.61
CA LYS A 503 10.22 -12.34 -5.60
C LYS A 503 10.83 -11.19 -6.44
N PRO A 504 10.94 -11.32 -7.76
CA PRO A 504 10.79 -12.53 -8.55
C PRO A 504 11.93 -13.53 -8.32
N PRO A 505 11.90 -14.81 -8.78
CA PRO A 505 10.88 -15.39 -9.66
C PRO A 505 9.64 -15.92 -8.94
N ALA A 506 9.72 -16.21 -7.61
CA ALA A 506 8.55 -16.66 -6.87
C ALA A 506 7.58 -15.52 -6.56
N THR A 507 6.34 -15.87 -6.22
CA THR A 507 5.38 -14.96 -5.57
C THR A 507 5.58 -14.95 -4.05
N ILE A 508 4.90 -14.08 -3.32
CA ILE A 508 4.91 -14.11 -1.85
C ILE A 508 4.07 -15.29 -1.38
N GLU A 509 2.78 -15.34 -1.78
CA GLU A 509 1.91 -16.50 -1.51
C GLU A 509 2.28 -17.66 -2.45
N TRP A 510 1.98 -18.89 -2.04
CA TRP A 510 2.30 -20.10 -2.82
C TRP A 510 1.20 -20.46 -3.84
N GLU A 511 -0.08 -20.11 -3.54
CA GLU A 511 -1.22 -20.25 -4.45
C GLU A 511 -1.94 -18.93 -4.72
#